data_7e9c1f925be97907fd25df29a2c6c889
#
_entry.id   7e9c1f925be97907fd25df29a2c6c889
#
_cell.length_a   1.000
_cell.length_b   1.000
_cell.length_c   1.000
_cell.angle_alpha   90.00
_cell.angle_beta   90.00
_cell.angle_gamma   90.00
#
_symmetry.space_group_name_H-M   'P 1'
#
loop_
_entity.id
_entity.type
_entity.pdbx_description
1 polymer ?
#
loop_
_entity_poly.entity_id
_entity_poly.type
_entity_poly.pdbx_seq_one_letter_code
_entity_poly.pdbx_strand_id
1 'polypeptide(L)'
;MISASTVSASKLEILSESEDYEKIVELADEIVSVTNGGPVEDPFEEGIRVSDIDFDNALKEYIDTPLLTSELLSVSEVENALEQSDYIWIIPIRAYGHLYEACAVRANGEDGQPIDQWHISGARGYELDDTPTYIEQLNISLAAN
;
A
#
# COMPACT_ATOMS: atom_id res chain seq x y z
N MET A 1 -0.12 23.90 -19.33
CA MET A 1 -0.84 22.80 -19.90
C MET A 1 -1.27 21.82 -18.86
N ILE A 2 -2.50 21.80 -18.71
CA ILE A 2 -3.19 21.06 -17.63
C ILE A 2 -3.14 19.55 -17.85
N SER A 3 -3.12 19.09 -19.09
CA SER A 3 -3.22 17.68 -19.41
C SER A 3 -2.10 16.81 -18.83
N ALA A 4 -0.85 17.26 -18.89
CA ALA A 4 0.28 16.51 -18.37
C ALA A 4 0.20 16.34 -16.84
N SER A 5 -0.17 17.41 -16.16
CA SER A 5 -0.33 17.42 -14.73
C SER A 5 -1.47 16.52 -14.26
N THR A 6 -2.58 16.52 -14.99
CA THR A 6 -3.72 15.68 -14.70
C THR A 6 -3.37 14.20 -14.84
N VAL A 7 -2.57 13.84 -15.84
CA VAL A 7 -2.11 12.46 -16.04
C VAL A 7 -1.25 12.02 -14.85
N SER A 8 -0.34 12.88 -14.40
CA SER A 8 0.50 12.58 -13.23
C SER A 8 -0.33 12.34 -11.97
N ALA A 9 -1.32 13.21 -11.71
CA ALA A 9 -2.15 13.11 -10.52
C ALA A 9 -3.08 11.87 -10.52
N SER A 10 -3.46 11.36 -11.69
CA SER A 10 -4.33 10.20 -11.82
C SER A 10 -3.58 8.87 -11.95
N LYS A 11 -2.27 8.92 -12.11
CA LYS A 11 -1.48 7.73 -12.36
C LYS A 11 -1.14 7.03 -11.05
N LEU A 12 -1.68 5.82 -10.87
CA LEU A 12 -1.28 4.94 -9.79
C LEU A 12 0.16 4.48 -10.01
N GLU A 13 0.97 4.61 -8.98
CA GLU A 13 2.29 4.03 -9.00
C GLU A 13 2.19 2.53 -8.73
N ILE A 14 2.73 1.73 -9.64
CA ILE A 14 2.69 0.28 -9.56
C ILE A 14 3.95 -0.21 -8.87
N LEU A 15 3.80 -1.05 -7.85
CA LEU A 15 4.93 -1.55 -7.07
C LEU A 15 5.99 -2.21 -7.97
N SER A 16 5.58 -3.03 -8.94
CA SER A 16 6.51 -3.73 -9.84
C SER A 16 7.36 -2.80 -10.72
N GLU A 17 6.93 -1.56 -10.89
CA GLU A 17 7.67 -0.54 -11.63
C GLU A 17 8.45 0.41 -10.73
N SER A 18 8.31 0.26 -9.40
CA SER A 18 8.98 1.11 -8.43
C SER A 18 10.35 0.56 -8.03
N GLU A 19 11.21 1.43 -7.55
CA GLU A 19 12.50 1.04 -6.97
C GLU A 19 12.37 0.25 -5.66
N ASP A 20 11.18 0.23 -5.07
CA ASP A 20 10.91 -0.51 -3.84
C ASP A 20 10.60 -1.98 -4.08
N TYR A 21 10.33 -2.37 -5.32
CA TYR A 21 9.78 -3.70 -5.65
C TYR A 21 10.59 -4.86 -5.05
N GLU A 22 11.88 -4.89 -5.30
CA GLU A 22 12.72 -5.99 -4.83
C GLU A 22 12.72 -6.08 -3.30
N LYS A 23 12.80 -4.93 -2.64
CA LYS A 23 12.82 -4.85 -1.18
C LYS A 23 11.51 -5.29 -0.55
N ILE A 24 10.40 -4.94 -1.18
CA ILE A 24 9.07 -5.32 -0.70
C ILE A 24 8.81 -6.81 -0.93
N VAL A 25 9.22 -7.35 -2.07
CA VAL A 25 9.06 -8.78 -2.37
C VAL A 25 9.90 -9.64 -1.43
N GLU A 26 11.05 -9.16 -0.99
CA GLU A 26 11.87 -9.85 0.02
C GLU A 26 11.16 -10.01 1.36
N LEU A 27 10.13 -9.22 1.64
CA LEU A 27 9.32 -9.34 2.86
C LEU A 27 8.24 -10.42 2.78
N ALA A 28 8.18 -11.20 1.72
CA ALA A 28 7.12 -12.19 1.52
C ALA A 28 6.95 -13.14 2.73
N ASP A 29 8.03 -13.66 3.27
CA ASP A 29 7.98 -14.54 4.43
C ASP A 29 7.51 -13.80 5.69
N GLU A 30 7.90 -12.56 5.86
CA GLU A 30 7.43 -11.72 6.96
C GLU A 30 5.93 -11.44 6.84
N ILE A 31 5.46 -11.14 5.62
CA ILE A 31 4.03 -10.96 5.35
C ILE A 31 3.24 -12.20 5.76
N VAL A 32 3.71 -13.37 5.36
CA VAL A 32 3.07 -14.65 5.72
C VAL A 32 3.06 -14.84 7.24
N SER A 33 4.19 -14.60 7.88
CA SER A 33 4.32 -14.77 9.33
C SER A 33 3.40 -13.84 10.11
N VAL A 34 3.37 -12.57 9.75
CA VAL A 34 2.51 -11.57 10.42
C VAL A 34 1.03 -11.88 10.20
N THR A 35 0.67 -12.25 8.98
CA THR A 35 -0.73 -12.56 8.65
C THR A 35 -1.22 -13.81 9.37
N ASN A 36 -0.41 -14.86 9.42
CA ASN A 36 -0.77 -16.11 10.09
C ASN A 36 -0.70 -16.01 11.61
N GLY A 37 0.16 -15.15 12.14
CA GLY A 37 0.30 -14.93 13.56
C GLY A 37 -0.65 -13.90 14.15
N GLY A 38 -1.53 -13.33 13.34
CA GLY A 38 -2.51 -12.35 13.78
C GLY A 38 -3.51 -12.94 14.78
N PRO A 39 -4.21 -12.08 15.53
CA PRO A 39 -5.11 -12.50 16.61
C PRO A 39 -6.39 -13.17 16.12
N VAL A 40 -6.58 -13.30 14.83
CA VAL A 40 -7.73 -13.98 14.26
C VAL A 40 -7.54 -15.47 14.53
N GLU A 41 -8.44 -16.07 15.31
CA GLU A 41 -8.54 -17.51 15.34
C GLU A 41 -8.71 -17.97 13.91
N ASP A 42 -7.64 -18.51 13.41
CA ASP A 42 -7.46 -18.77 12.02
C ASP A 42 -8.53 -19.74 11.52
N PRO A 43 -9.43 -19.31 10.62
CA PRO A 43 -10.31 -20.26 9.94
C PRO A 43 -9.53 -21.18 8.99
N PHE A 44 -8.22 -20.97 8.84
CA PHE A 44 -7.39 -21.71 7.91
C PHE A 44 -6.57 -22.73 8.64
N GLU A 45 -6.79 -23.99 8.37
CA GLU A 45 -5.95 -25.06 8.92
C GLU A 45 -4.49 -24.98 8.46
N GLU A 46 -4.26 -24.36 7.30
CA GLU A 46 -2.93 -24.30 6.69
C GLU A 46 -2.31 -22.89 6.63
N GLY A 47 -3.10 -21.86 6.94
CA GLY A 47 -2.65 -20.48 6.81
C GLY A 47 -2.44 -20.00 5.37
N ILE A 48 -2.03 -18.75 5.24
CA ILE A 48 -1.69 -18.17 3.92
C ILE A 48 -0.30 -18.62 3.49
N ARG A 49 -0.05 -18.52 2.19
CA ARG A 49 1.23 -18.83 1.55
C ARG A 49 1.75 -17.62 0.79
N VAL A 50 3.03 -17.63 0.46
CA VAL A 50 3.65 -16.58 -0.37
C VAL A 50 2.90 -16.39 -1.69
N SER A 51 2.43 -17.47 -2.29
CA SER A 51 1.68 -17.40 -3.56
C SER A 51 0.32 -16.69 -3.44
N ASP A 52 -0.19 -16.48 -2.24
CA ASP A 52 -1.44 -15.75 -2.00
C ASP A 52 -1.23 -14.23 -1.97
N ILE A 53 0.00 -13.78 -1.91
CA ILE A 53 0.36 -12.35 -1.86
C ILE A 53 0.25 -11.76 -3.25
N ASP A 54 -0.56 -10.71 -3.39
CA ASP A 54 -0.78 -10.03 -4.65
C ASP A 54 0.05 -8.74 -4.73
N PHE A 55 1.33 -8.89 -5.02
CA PHE A 55 2.22 -7.73 -5.16
C PHE A 55 1.85 -6.83 -6.35
N ASP A 56 1.21 -7.39 -7.38
CA ASP A 56 0.85 -6.64 -8.57
C ASP A 56 -0.24 -5.60 -8.31
N ASN A 57 -1.07 -5.82 -7.29
CA ASN A 57 -2.12 -4.91 -6.90
C ASN A 57 -1.80 -4.15 -5.59
N ALA A 58 -0.54 -4.09 -5.21
CA ALA A 58 -0.13 -3.28 -4.07
C ALA A 58 -0.40 -1.79 -4.34
N LEU A 59 -0.89 -1.10 -3.34
CA LEU A 59 -1.25 0.32 -3.40
C LEU A 59 -0.24 1.15 -2.60
N LYS A 60 0.28 2.19 -3.22
CA LYS A 60 1.09 3.19 -2.55
C LYS A 60 0.19 4.21 -1.87
N GLU A 61 0.37 4.38 -0.57
CA GLU A 61 -0.36 5.37 0.21
C GLU A 61 0.61 6.37 0.82
N TYR A 62 0.42 7.65 0.51
CA TYR A 62 1.21 8.73 1.08
C TYR A 62 0.73 9.06 2.48
N ILE A 63 1.68 9.25 3.39
CA ILE A 63 1.43 9.63 4.77
C ILE A 63 2.22 10.90 5.09
N ASP A 64 1.79 11.62 6.12
CA ASP A 64 2.46 12.85 6.57
C ASP A 64 2.69 13.86 5.45
N THR A 65 1.75 13.97 4.52
CA THR A 65 1.86 14.88 3.39
C THR A 65 1.71 16.33 3.87
N PRO A 66 2.74 17.15 3.67
CA PRO A 66 2.66 18.56 4.06
C PRO A 66 1.71 19.35 3.15
N LEU A 67 1.17 20.44 3.66
CA LEU A 67 0.46 21.46 2.88
C LEU A 67 -0.95 21.12 2.38
N LEU A 68 -1.53 20.01 2.77
CA LEU A 68 -2.89 19.66 2.32
C LEU A 68 -3.98 20.50 2.99
N THR A 69 -3.62 21.45 3.84
CA THR A 69 -4.55 22.38 4.48
C THR A 69 -4.80 23.64 3.66
N SER A 70 -4.10 23.84 2.57
CA SER A 70 -4.25 25.03 1.74
C SER A 70 -5.43 24.88 0.79
N GLU A 71 -6.22 25.95 0.65
CA GLU A 71 -7.47 25.91 -0.15
C GLU A 71 -7.23 25.83 -1.65
N LEU A 72 -6.13 26.39 -2.13
CA LEU A 72 -5.82 26.47 -3.55
C LEU A 72 -4.39 26.05 -3.78
N LEU A 73 -4.19 24.77 -4.01
CA LEU A 73 -2.89 24.24 -4.37
C LEU A 73 -2.78 24.09 -5.89
N SER A 74 -1.67 24.55 -6.44
CA SER A 74 -1.33 24.21 -7.83
C SER A 74 -0.90 22.73 -7.89
N VAL A 75 -0.94 22.17 -9.10
CA VAL A 75 -0.51 20.79 -9.32
C VAL A 75 0.96 20.61 -8.93
N SER A 76 1.82 21.58 -9.24
CA SER A 76 3.24 21.51 -8.84
C SER A 76 3.42 21.53 -7.34
N GLU A 77 2.60 22.27 -6.60
CA GLU A 77 2.66 22.28 -5.13
C GLU A 77 2.24 20.94 -4.55
N VAL A 78 1.22 20.31 -5.12
CA VAL A 78 0.79 18.97 -4.73
C VAL A 78 1.88 17.93 -5.04
N GLU A 79 2.45 17.96 -6.22
CA GLU A 79 3.54 17.07 -6.60
C GLU A 79 4.75 17.22 -5.68
N ASN A 80 5.15 18.44 -5.35
CA ASN A 80 6.22 18.69 -4.40
C ASN A 80 5.90 18.17 -3.00
N ALA A 81 4.66 18.35 -2.55
CA ALA A 81 4.24 17.84 -1.25
C ALA A 81 4.30 16.30 -1.22
N LEU A 82 3.87 15.64 -2.27
CA LEU A 82 3.94 14.19 -2.39
C LEU A 82 5.39 13.68 -2.44
N GLU A 83 6.28 14.36 -3.16
CA GLU A 83 7.71 14.01 -3.20
C GLU A 83 8.38 14.09 -1.83
N GLN A 84 7.91 15.01 -0.99
CA GLN A 84 8.45 15.19 0.37
C GLN A 84 7.74 14.32 1.41
N SER A 85 6.65 13.68 1.03
CA SER A 85 5.87 12.82 1.93
C SER A 85 6.52 11.46 2.06
N ASP A 86 6.45 10.89 3.25
CA ASP A 86 6.67 9.47 3.40
C ASP A 86 5.48 8.69 2.81
N TYR A 87 5.67 7.42 2.57
CA TYR A 87 4.62 6.57 2.03
C TYR A 87 4.79 5.14 2.52
N ILE A 88 3.72 4.39 2.40
CA ILE A 88 3.64 2.98 2.73
C ILE A 88 3.11 2.21 1.53
N TRP A 89 3.32 0.91 1.52
CA TRP A 89 2.70 0.02 0.55
C TRP A 89 1.65 -0.84 1.26
N ILE A 90 0.45 -0.87 0.72
CA ILE A 90 -0.62 -1.76 1.16
C ILE A 90 -0.69 -2.91 0.18
N ILE A 91 -0.46 -4.12 0.68
CA ILE A 91 -0.29 -5.31 -0.14
C ILE A 91 -1.45 -6.26 0.11
N PRO A 92 -2.29 -6.53 -0.90
CA PRO A 92 -3.41 -7.46 -0.73
C PRO A 92 -2.92 -8.91 -0.71
N ILE A 93 -3.59 -9.72 0.09
CA ILE A 93 -3.36 -11.16 0.20
C ILE A 93 -4.72 -11.84 0.09
N ARG A 94 -4.88 -12.72 -0.87
CA ARG A 94 -6.16 -13.38 -1.14
C ARG A 94 -6.03 -14.89 -0.90
N ALA A 95 -6.76 -15.38 0.08
CA ALA A 95 -6.74 -16.81 0.40
C ALA A 95 -8.07 -17.25 1.00
N TYR A 96 -8.56 -18.40 0.58
CA TYR A 96 -9.71 -19.09 1.19
C TYR A 96 -10.97 -18.22 1.32
N GLY A 97 -11.26 -17.39 0.34
CA GLY A 97 -12.41 -16.49 0.38
C GLY A 97 -12.26 -15.29 1.30
N HIS A 98 -11.06 -15.06 1.81
CA HIS A 98 -10.72 -13.87 2.62
C HIS A 98 -9.73 -12.97 1.89
N LEU A 99 -9.81 -11.70 2.21
CA LEU A 99 -8.83 -10.71 1.80
C LEU A 99 -8.12 -10.20 3.04
N TYR A 100 -6.80 -10.16 2.97
CA TYR A 100 -5.97 -9.49 3.96
C TYR A 100 -5.22 -8.34 3.28
N GLU A 101 -4.91 -7.34 4.06
CA GLU A 101 -4.07 -6.22 3.60
C GLU A 101 -2.89 -6.10 4.56
N ALA A 102 -1.70 -6.38 4.07
CA ALA A 102 -0.47 -6.18 4.82
C ALA A 102 0.06 -4.77 4.56
N CYS A 103 0.61 -4.15 5.59
CA CYS A 103 1.16 -2.81 5.50
C CYS A 103 2.68 -2.86 5.61
N ALA A 104 3.37 -2.50 4.53
CA ALA A 104 4.82 -2.36 4.52
C ALA A 104 5.20 -0.90 4.77
N VAL A 105 6.02 -0.68 5.78
CA VAL A 105 6.46 0.64 6.20
C VAL A 105 7.98 0.72 6.25
N ARG A 106 8.52 1.91 6.09
CA ARG A 106 9.96 2.13 6.28
C ARG A 106 10.28 2.27 7.75
N ALA A 107 11.38 1.65 8.16
CA ALA A 107 11.92 1.84 9.51
C ALA A 107 12.47 3.26 9.67
N ASN A 108 12.48 3.76 10.88
CA ASN A 108 13.11 5.03 11.20
C ASN A 108 14.56 4.80 11.65
N GLY A 109 15.44 5.71 11.20
CA GLY A 109 16.80 5.76 11.69
C GLY A 109 16.89 6.40 13.07
N GLU A 110 18.11 6.54 13.57
CA GLU A 110 18.36 7.14 14.89
C GLU A 110 17.89 8.59 15.01
N ASP A 111 17.85 9.30 13.89
CA ASP A 111 17.35 10.68 13.81
C ASP A 111 15.82 10.78 13.67
N GLY A 112 15.11 9.65 13.68
CA GLY A 112 13.68 9.59 13.49
C GLY A 112 13.21 9.74 12.06
N GLN A 113 14.13 9.86 11.10
CA GLN A 113 13.77 9.95 9.67
C GLN A 113 13.66 8.55 9.05
N PRO A 114 12.77 8.36 8.05
CA PRO A 114 12.68 7.10 7.36
C PRO A 114 14.00 6.71 6.69
N ILE A 115 14.37 5.46 6.83
CA ILE A 115 15.53 4.87 6.16
C ILE A 115 15.07 3.88 5.10
N ASP A 116 15.98 3.48 4.23
CA ASP A 116 15.68 2.55 3.14
C ASP A 116 15.67 1.09 3.63
N GLN A 117 14.87 0.83 4.64
CA GLN A 117 14.66 -0.48 5.23
C GLN A 117 13.18 -0.69 5.53
N TRP A 118 12.59 -1.68 4.89
CA TRP A 118 11.16 -1.97 4.97
C TRP A 118 10.88 -3.09 5.96
N HIS A 119 9.73 -3.02 6.61
CA HIS A 119 9.20 -4.08 7.46
C HIS A 119 7.67 -4.08 7.42
N ILE A 120 7.05 -5.15 7.88
CA ILE A 120 5.60 -5.26 7.94
C ILE A 120 5.11 -4.80 9.31
N SER A 121 4.31 -3.75 9.32
CA SER A 121 3.75 -3.19 10.57
C SER A 121 2.53 -3.96 11.06
N GLY A 122 1.83 -4.65 10.18
CA GLY A 122 0.65 -5.42 10.52
C GLY A 122 -0.11 -5.89 9.30
N ALA A 123 -1.15 -6.67 9.55
CA ALA A 123 -2.08 -7.10 8.52
C ALA A 123 -3.50 -7.06 9.06
N ARG A 124 -4.45 -6.72 8.21
CA ARG A 124 -5.89 -6.74 8.48
C ARG A 124 -6.57 -7.75 7.59
N GLY A 125 -7.54 -8.48 8.12
CA GLY A 125 -8.36 -9.41 7.36
C GLY A 125 -9.78 -8.90 7.15
N TYR A 126 -10.34 -9.20 6.00
CA TYR A 126 -11.72 -8.90 5.64
C TYR A 126 -12.37 -10.16 5.08
N GLU A 127 -13.62 -10.40 5.43
CA GLU A 127 -14.40 -11.39 4.71
C GLU A 127 -14.72 -10.84 3.33
N LEU A 128 -14.53 -11.68 2.30
CA LEU A 128 -14.93 -11.30 0.95
C LEU A 128 -16.43 -11.48 0.83
N ASP A 129 -17.16 -10.38 0.97
CA ASP A 129 -18.56 -10.27 0.61
C ASP A 129 -18.69 -9.50 -0.71
N ASP A 130 -19.88 -9.04 -1.04
CA ASP A 130 -20.12 -8.25 -2.25
C ASP A 130 -19.63 -6.79 -2.12
N THR A 131 -19.11 -6.40 -0.96
CA THR A 131 -18.60 -5.05 -0.73
C THR A 131 -17.15 -4.95 -1.16
N PRO A 132 -16.79 -4.02 -2.07
CA PRO A 132 -15.41 -3.84 -2.46
C PRO A 132 -14.53 -3.43 -1.28
N THR A 133 -13.30 -3.91 -1.27
CA THR A 133 -12.29 -3.49 -0.31
C THR A 133 -11.88 -2.04 -0.56
N TYR A 134 -11.15 -1.47 0.39
CA TYR A 134 -10.60 -0.12 0.24
C TYR A 134 -9.76 0.03 -1.05
N ILE A 135 -8.90 -0.94 -1.32
CA ILE A 135 -8.08 -0.93 -2.54
C ILE A 135 -8.96 -1.03 -3.79
N GLU A 136 -9.92 -1.93 -3.80
CA GLU A 136 -10.83 -2.10 -4.92
C GLU A 136 -11.69 -0.84 -5.15
N GLN A 137 -12.17 -0.21 -4.09
CA GLN A 137 -12.91 1.04 -4.18
C GLN A 137 -12.07 2.16 -4.77
N LEU A 138 -10.82 2.30 -4.36
CA LEU A 138 -9.90 3.28 -4.93
C LEU A 138 -9.63 3.01 -6.40
N ASN A 139 -9.37 1.78 -6.77
CA ASN A 139 -9.12 1.40 -8.16
C ASN A 139 -10.33 1.67 -9.04
N ILE A 140 -11.53 1.38 -8.56
CA ILE A 140 -12.77 1.70 -9.27
C ILE A 140 -12.92 3.21 -9.46
N SER A 141 -12.68 3.99 -8.42
CA SER A 141 -12.76 5.45 -8.49
C SER A 141 -11.76 6.03 -9.48
N LEU A 142 -10.54 5.54 -9.48
CA LEU A 142 -9.50 6.01 -10.39
C LEU A 142 -9.77 5.59 -11.84
N ALA A 143 -10.31 4.42 -12.06
CA ALA A 143 -10.67 3.93 -13.38
C ALA A 143 -11.88 4.68 -13.97
N ALA A 144 -12.77 5.20 -13.13
CA ALA A 144 -13.95 5.96 -13.57
C ALA A 144 -13.62 7.39 -14.01
N ASN A 145 -12.46 7.88 -13.65
CA ASN A 145 -11.97 9.22 -14.00
C ASN A 145 -10.97 9.15 -15.15
#